data_8ae85f481961a44dc266f8c16151b0ee
#
_entry.id   8ae85f481961a44dc266f8c16151b0ee
#
_cell.length_a   1.000
_cell.length_b   1.000
_cell.length_c   1.000
_cell.angle_alpha   90.00
_cell.angle_beta   90.00
_cell.angle_gamma   90.00
#
_symmetry.space_group_name_H-M   'P 1'
#
loop_
_entity.id
_entity.type
_entity.pdbx_description
1 polymer ?
#
loop_
_entity_poly.entity_id
_entity_poly.type
_entity_poly.pdbx_seq_one_letter_code
_entity_poly.pdbx_strand_id
1 'polypeptide(L)'
;MIGCVRPMRLMNSMTATKQEILKKIANSGLVAVVRAESAEQAVCIADACAEGGIAAVEITFTVPAADAVIAELSKRYKNDEILIGAGTVLDSEIAAKAVDAGAQFIVGPCLDMDVAQLCNDLQIPYMPGAATVKEIVDALRCEADIIKIFPGEILGPQFVKAVRGPLPNVSLMPTGGVTLENVGEWIRAGCVAVGVGTNLCGGAKTGDYQSITNLAREFIAKIHMARAKQN
;
A
#
# COMPACT_ATOMS: atom_id res chain seq x y z
N MET A 1 6.94 1.78 39.94
CA MET A 1 6.19 0.95 38.99
C MET A 1 4.78 1.51 38.90
N ILE A 2 4.50 2.34 37.91
CA ILE A 2 3.15 2.78 37.62
C ILE A 2 3.01 2.55 36.12
N GLY A 3 2.32 1.46 35.78
CA GLY A 3 2.04 1.09 34.39
C GLY A 3 1.13 2.15 33.75
N CYS A 4 1.62 2.78 32.73
CA CYS A 4 0.83 3.65 31.87
C CYS A 4 -0.09 2.76 31.02
N VAL A 5 -1.29 2.50 31.52
CA VAL A 5 -2.36 1.88 30.72
C VAL A 5 -2.81 2.93 29.73
N ARG A 6 -2.38 2.83 28.46
CA ARG A 6 -2.97 3.61 27.36
C ARG A 6 -4.47 3.30 27.31
N PRO A 7 -5.35 4.30 27.21
CA PRO A 7 -6.77 4.04 27.09
C PRO A 7 -7.01 3.28 25.77
N MET A 8 -7.67 2.13 25.91
CA MET A 8 -8.22 1.36 24.80
C MET A 8 -9.04 2.29 23.91
N ARG A 9 -8.62 2.46 22.66
CA ARG A 9 -9.34 3.26 21.66
C ARG A 9 -10.77 2.72 21.61
N LEU A 10 -11.74 3.50 22.07
CA LEU A 10 -13.16 3.22 21.84
C LEU A 10 -13.32 3.10 20.32
N MET A 11 -13.49 1.88 19.82
CA MET A 11 -13.78 1.60 18.42
C MET A 11 -15.10 2.32 18.07
N ASN A 12 -14.97 3.49 17.48
CA ASN A 12 -16.10 4.12 16.81
C ASN A 12 -16.54 3.17 15.69
N SER A 13 -17.79 2.81 15.66
CA SER A 13 -18.42 1.74 14.85
C SER A 13 -18.47 2.02 13.34
N MET A 14 -17.48 2.70 12.75
CA MET A 14 -17.46 3.11 11.34
C MET A 14 -16.10 3.00 10.64
N THR A 15 -15.10 2.33 11.20
CA THR A 15 -13.85 2.06 10.50
C THR A 15 -13.83 0.64 9.98
N ALA A 16 -13.42 0.45 8.70
CA ALA A 16 -13.29 -0.87 8.10
C ALA A 16 -12.38 -1.80 8.93
N THR A 17 -12.76 -3.05 9.03
CA THR A 17 -11.96 -4.10 9.67
C THR A 17 -10.69 -4.38 8.84
N LYS A 18 -9.65 -4.96 9.48
CA LYS A 18 -8.43 -5.42 8.80
C LYS A 18 -8.74 -6.24 7.54
N GLN A 19 -9.71 -7.17 7.62
CA GLN A 19 -10.10 -8.02 6.50
C GLN A 19 -10.80 -7.25 5.37
N GLU A 20 -11.64 -6.27 5.70
CA GLU A 20 -12.30 -5.42 4.70
C GLU A 20 -11.29 -4.55 3.95
N ILE A 21 -10.29 -4.00 4.66
CA ILE A 21 -9.18 -3.23 4.07
C ILE A 21 -8.38 -4.11 3.09
N LEU A 22 -7.94 -5.29 3.52
CA LEU A 22 -7.20 -6.25 2.69
C LEU A 22 -8.01 -6.67 1.45
N LYS A 23 -9.30 -6.96 1.62
CA LYS A 23 -10.19 -7.32 0.53
C LYS A 23 -10.35 -6.17 -0.46
N LYS A 24 -10.46 -4.93 0.01
CA LYS A 24 -10.57 -3.75 -0.85
C LYS A 24 -9.29 -3.53 -1.67
N ILE A 25 -8.10 -3.66 -1.05
CA ILE A 25 -6.81 -3.60 -1.75
C ILE A 25 -6.71 -4.71 -2.80
N ALA A 26 -7.01 -5.95 -2.41
CA ALA A 26 -6.96 -7.09 -3.31
C ALA A 26 -7.94 -6.95 -4.48
N ASN A 27 -9.18 -6.49 -4.25
CA ASN A 27 -10.18 -6.30 -5.29
C ASN A 27 -9.78 -5.19 -6.28
N SER A 28 -9.28 -4.06 -5.79
CA SER A 28 -8.74 -2.97 -6.62
C SER A 28 -7.55 -3.44 -7.45
N GLY A 29 -6.63 -4.17 -6.80
CA GLY A 29 -5.38 -4.63 -7.41
C GLY A 29 -4.35 -3.53 -7.64
N LEU A 30 -4.58 -2.31 -7.16
CA LEU A 30 -3.71 -1.15 -7.33
C LEU A 30 -3.62 -0.34 -6.04
N VAL A 31 -2.38 -0.06 -5.61
CA VAL A 31 -2.05 0.90 -4.56
C VAL A 31 -1.22 2.02 -5.18
N ALA A 32 -1.68 3.25 -5.06
CA ALA A 32 -0.89 4.42 -5.46
C ALA A 32 0.16 4.72 -4.39
N VAL A 33 1.43 4.78 -4.78
CA VAL A 33 2.55 5.11 -3.89
C VAL A 33 2.92 6.57 -4.09
N VAL A 34 2.51 7.43 -3.16
CA VAL A 34 2.67 8.88 -3.25
C VAL A 34 4.00 9.32 -2.64
N ARG A 35 4.84 9.92 -3.50
CA ARG A 35 6.02 10.69 -3.14
C ARG A 35 5.85 12.09 -3.70
N ALA A 36 6.12 13.10 -2.88
CA ALA A 36 5.91 14.49 -3.22
C ALA A 36 6.95 15.39 -2.55
N GLU A 37 7.15 16.55 -3.11
CA GLU A 37 8.10 17.57 -2.59
C GLU A 37 7.45 18.45 -1.50
N SER A 38 6.11 18.43 -1.42
CA SER A 38 5.35 19.13 -0.38
C SER A 38 4.09 18.36 0.03
N ALA A 39 3.52 18.74 1.18
CA ALA A 39 2.26 18.20 1.67
C ALA A 39 1.10 18.49 0.70
N GLU A 40 1.02 19.70 0.19
CA GLU A 40 -0.03 20.12 -0.75
C GLU A 40 0.03 19.32 -2.04
N GLN A 41 1.23 19.07 -2.57
CA GLN A 41 1.41 18.24 -3.76
C GLN A 41 0.96 16.80 -3.50
N ALA A 42 1.26 16.25 -2.31
CA ALA A 42 0.82 14.90 -1.93
C ALA A 42 -0.71 14.79 -1.88
N VAL A 43 -1.39 15.79 -1.34
CA VAL A 43 -2.85 15.87 -1.30
C VAL A 43 -3.42 15.92 -2.72
N CYS A 44 -2.90 16.78 -3.61
CA CYS A 44 -3.35 16.87 -5.00
C CYS A 44 -3.16 15.53 -5.77
N ILE A 45 -2.04 14.82 -5.53
CA ILE A 45 -1.82 13.50 -6.12
C ILE A 45 -2.86 12.49 -5.62
N ALA A 46 -3.12 12.48 -4.30
CA ALA A 46 -4.10 11.57 -3.71
C ALA A 46 -5.51 11.83 -4.26
N ASP A 47 -5.91 13.10 -4.38
CA ASP A 47 -7.20 13.51 -4.94
C ASP A 47 -7.32 13.05 -6.41
N ALA A 48 -6.28 13.23 -7.23
CA ALA A 48 -6.26 12.77 -8.62
C ALA A 48 -6.33 11.24 -8.75
N CYS A 49 -5.67 10.51 -7.85
CA CYS A 49 -5.76 9.05 -7.76
C CYS A 49 -7.19 8.60 -7.41
N ALA A 50 -7.81 9.26 -6.43
CA ALA A 50 -9.19 8.99 -6.01
C ALA A 50 -10.19 9.22 -7.16
N GLU A 51 -10.08 10.35 -7.87
CA GLU A 51 -10.90 10.67 -9.05
C GLU A 51 -10.70 9.63 -10.17
N GLY A 52 -9.50 9.08 -10.29
CA GLY A 52 -9.20 7.98 -11.21
C GLY A 52 -9.76 6.63 -10.80
N GLY A 53 -10.35 6.51 -9.59
CA GLY A 53 -10.96 5.28 -9.07
C GLY A 53 -10.02 4.38 -8.29
N ILE A 54 -8.84 4.87 -7.87
CA ILE A 54 -7.92 4.10 -7.02
C ILE A 54 -8.52 3.99 -5.62
N ALA A 55 -8.56 2.77 -5.10
CA ALA A 55 -9.17 2.45 -3.81
C ALA A 55 -8.20 2.52 -2.61
N ALA A 56 -6.89 2.61 -2.84
CA ALA A 56 -5.87 2.67 -1.79
C ALA A 56 -4.70 3.57 -2.19
N VAL A 57 -4.33 4.50 -1.31
CA VAL A 57 -3.22 5.44 -1.48
C VAL A 57 -2.26 5.32 -0.30
N GLU A 58 -0.99 5.08 -0.58
CA GLU A 58 0.13 5.01 0.35
C GLU A 58 0.87 6.35 0.36
N ILE A 59 0.78 7.13 1.44
CA ILE A 59 1.58 8.33 1.65
C ILE A 59 2.92 7.92 2.26
N THR A 60 4.01 8.10 1.52
CA THR A 60 5.32 7.71 2.03
C THR A 60 5.86 8.73 3.04
N PHE A 61 6.54 8.27 4.09
CA PHE A 61 7.18 9.13 5.09
C PHE A 61 8.41 9.88 4.55
N THR A 62 8.65 9.81 3.24
CA THR A 62 9.55 10.72 2.52
C THR A 62 8.88 12.04 2.13
N VAL A 63 7.56 12.12 2.21
CA VAL A 63 6.79 13.37 2.01
C VAL A 63 6.94 14.25 3.24
N PRO A 64 7.22 15.56 3.09
CA PRO A 64 7.22 16.48 4.22
C PRO A 64 5.88 16.47 4.96
N ALA A 65 5.92 16.38 6.31
CA ALA A 65 4.74 16.30 7.17
C ALA A 65 3.74 15.20 6.76
N ALA A 66 4.23 14.01 6.40
CA ALA A 66 3.43 12.88 5.93
C ALA A 66 2.27 12.52 6.87
N ASP A 67 2.48 12.59 8.18
CA ASP A 67 1.45 12.39 9.21
C ASP A 67 0.32 13.42 9.12
N ALA A 68 0.64 14.69 8.89
CA ALA A 68 -0.38 15.72 8.69
C ALA A 68 -1.17 15.49 7.39
N VAL A 69 -0.50 15.08 6.30
CA VAL A 69 -1.16 14.69 5.03
C VAL A 69 -2.09 13.51 5.25
N ILE A 70 -1.65 12.45 5.94
CA ILE A 70 -2.49 11.29 6.28
C ILE A 70 -3.71 11.74 7.09
N ALA A 71 -3.52 12.59 8.09
CA ALA A 71 -4.61 13.09 8.95
C ALA A 71 -5.62 13.94 8.16
N GLU A 72 -5.17 14.74 7.20
CA GLU A 72 -6.04 15.51 6.32
C GLU A 72 -6.85 14.59 5.39
N LEU A 73 -6.18 13.68 4.67
CA LEU A 73 -6.81 12.78 3.73
C LEU A 73 -7.79 11.81 4.42
N SER A 74 -7.44 11.29 5.61
CA SER A 74 -8.32 10.42 6.40
C SER A 74 -9.58 11.13 6.88
N LYS A 75 -9.53 12.46 7.08
CA LYS A 75 -10.72 13.26 7.39
C LYS A 75 -11.56 13.59 6.14
N ARG A 76 -10.90 13.77 5.01
CA ARG A 76 -11.52 14.11 3.72
C ARG A 76 -12.28 12.91 3.16
N TYR A 77 -11.65 11.75 3.10
CA TYR A 77 -12.21 10.51 2.58
C TYR A 77 -12.85 9.68 3.70
N LYS A 78 -14.07 10.06 4.09
CA LYS A 78 -14.84 9.34 5.11
C LYS A 78 -15.47 8.09 4.51
N ASN A 79 -15.89 7.17 5.40
CA ASN A 79 -16.59 5.94 5.04
C ASN A 79 -15.78 5.02 4.09
N ASP A 80 -14.46 5.08 4.21
CA ASP A 80 -13.56 4.22 3.42
C ASP A 80 -13.75 4.33 1.90
N GLU A 81 -14.18 5.49 1.37
CA GLU A 81 -14.26 5.73 -0.07
C GLU A 81 -12.92 5.40 -0.73
N ILE A 82 -11.83 5.85 -0.11
CA ILE A 82 -10.46 5.53 -0.44
C ILE A 82 -9.70 5.18 0.85
N LEU A 83 -8.88 4.14 0.81
CA LEU A 83 -8.02 3.75 1.93
C LEU A 83 -6.76 4.60 1.94
N ILE A 84 -6.47 5.25 3.06
CA ILE A 84 -5.23 6.00 3.25
C ILE A 84 -4.28 5.18 4.12
N GLY A 85 -3.10 4.90 3.59
CA GLY A 85 -2.05 4.18 4.30
C GLY A 85 -0.75 4.96 4.38
N ALA A 86 0.19 4.44 5.15
CA ALA A 86 1.53 4.98 5.31
C ALA A 86 2.58 4.07 4.67
N GLY A 87 3.49 4.66 3.92
CA GLY A 87 4.61 3.96 3.29
C GLY A 87 5.98 4.47 3.74
N THR A 88 7.00 3.68 3.41
CA THR A 88 8.37 3.93 3.85
C THR A 88 8.47 3.98 5.39
N VAL A 89 7.66 3.14 6.05
CA VAL A 89 7.69 2.98 7.49
C VAL A 89 8.84 2.05 7.85
N LEU A 90 9.81 2.55 8.63
CA LEU A 90 11.06 1.88 8.95
C LEU A 90 11.15 1.37 10.39
N ASP A 91 10.30 1.88 11.27
CA ASP A 91 10.28 1.55 12.70
C ASP A 91 8.89 1.72 13.30
N SER A 92 8.71 1.23 14.52
CA SER A 92 7.43 1.27 15.24
C SER A 92 7.03 2.68 15.71
N GLU A 93 7.94 3.62 15.83
CA GLU A 93 7.63 5.01 16.19
C GLU A 93 6.92 5.69 15.00
N ILE A 94 7.48 5.54 13.79
CA ILE A 94 6.85 6.03 12.56
C ILE A 94 5.50 5.33 12.34
N ALA A 95 5.43 4.01 12.57
CA ALA A 95 4.18 3.27 12.44
C ALA A 95 3.10 3.79 13.39
N ALA A 96 3.43 3.97 14.67
CA ALA A 96 2.49 4.51 15.67
C ALA A 96 2.00 5.91 15.28
N LYS A 97 2.91 6.79 14.83
CA LYS A 97 2.58 8.14 14.37
C LYS A 97 1.64 8.11 13.16
N ALA A 98 1.87 7.20 12.22
CA ALA A 98 1.00 7.02 11.05
C ALA A 98 -0.41 6.56 11.44
N VAL A 99 -0.50 5.60 12.36
CA VAL A 99 -1.78 5.08 12.87
C VAL A 99 -2.56 6.15 13.64
N ASP A 100 -1.88 6.91 14.49
CA ASP A 100 -2.49 8.03 15.23
C ASP A 100 -3.01 9.12 14.27
N ALA A 101 -2.36 9.30 13.12
CA ALA A 101 -2.81 10.18 12.04
C ALA A 101 -4.00 9.61 11.24
N GLY A 102 -4.33 8.34 11.40
CA GLY A 102 -5.47 7.71 10.74
C GLY A 102 -5.11 6.78 9.58
N ALA A 103 -3.83 6.37 9.45
CA ALA A 103 -3.45 5.37 8.46
C ALA A 103 -4.19 4.05 8.73
N GLN A 104 -4.75 3.47 7.65
CA GLN A 104 -5.53 2.25 7.69
C GLN A 104 -4.70 1.01 7.32
N PHE A 105 -3.52 1.19 6.74
CA PHE A 105 -2.53 0.14 6.46
C PHE A 105 -1.12 0.70 6.48
N ILE A 106 -0.15 -0.14 6.76
CA ILE A 106 1.27 0.21 6.89
C ILE A 106 2.08 -0.55 5.85
N VAL A 107 3.01 0.14 5.17
CA VAL A 107 3.92 -0.44 4.19
C VAL A 107 5.36 -0.09 4.53
N GLY A 108 6.22 -1.10 4.63
CA GLY A 108 7.67 -0.94 4.82
C GLY A 108 8.47 -1.33 3.57
N PRO A 109 9.71 -0.86 3.41
CA PRO A 109 10.62 -1.36 2.38
C PRO A 109 11.24 -2.72 2.75
N CYS A 110 11.21 -3.10 4.02
CA CYS A 110 11.68 -4.36 4.59
C CYS A 110 10.78 -4.76 5.77
N LEU A 111 10.99 -5.95 6.31
CA LEU A 111 10.36 -6.38 7.56
C LEU A 111 11.04 -5.70 8.75
N ASP A 112 10.22 -5.13 9.62
CA ASP A 112 10.58 -4.73 10.97
C ASP A 112 9.67 -5.45 11.97
N MET A 113 10.26 -6.09 12.99
CA MET A 113 9.53 -6.94 13.94
C MET A 113 8.64 -6.14 14.87
N ASP A 114 9.09 -4.96 15.29
CA ASP A 114 8.33 -4.11 16.21
C ASP A 114 7.15 -3.45 15.48
N VAL A 115 7.32 -3.11 14.21
CA VAL A 115 6.21 -2.67 13.34
C VAL A 115 5.20 -3.81 13.15
N ALA A 116 5.65 -5.04 12.90
CA ALA A 116 4.77 -6.18 12.75
C ALA A 116 3.95 -6.43 14.02
N GLN A 117 4.61 -6.42 15.19
CA GLN A 117 3.94 -6.60 16.48
C GLN A 117 2.89 -5.49 16.72
N LEU A 118 3.27 -4.22 16.51
CA LEU A 118 2.36 -3.08 16.67
C LEU A 118 1.12 -3.21 15.77
N CYS A 119 1.33 -3.54 14.50
CA CYS A 119 0.23 -3.67 13.53
C CYS A 119 -0.69 -4.85 13.87
N ASN A 120 -0.14 -5.98 14.34
CA ASN A 120 -0.93 -7.12 14.79
C ASN A 120 -1.75 -6.80 16.04
N ASP A 121 -1.16 -6.11 17.03
CA ASP A 121 -1.87 -5.70 18.25
C ASP A 121 -3.02 -4.73 17.95
N LEU A 122 -2.84 -3.85 16.96
CA LEU A 122 -3.84 -2.86 16.55
C LEU A 122 -4.80 -3.37 15.46
N GLN A 123 -4.60 -4.59 14.97
CA GLN A 123 -5.37 -5.19 13.87
C GLN A 123 -5.35 -4.31 12.59
N ILE A 124 -4.18 -3.77 12.25
CA ILE A 124 -3.93 -2.96 11.05
C ILE A 124 -3.14 -3.80 10.04
N PRO A 125 -3.50 -3.81 8.74
CA PRO A 125 -2.72 -4.50 7.72
C PRO A 125 -1.27 -4.02 7.67
N TYR A 126 -0.31 -4.96 7.70
CA TYR A 126 1.11 -4.68 7.48
C TYR A 126 1.62 -5.35 6.22
N MET A 127 2.33 -4.57 5.41
CA MET A 127 2.89 -4.98 4.13
C MET A 127 4.41 -4.72 4.10
N PRO A 128 5.22 -5.59 4.76
CA PRO A 128 6.68 -5.48 4.75
C PRO A 128 7.25 -5.79 3.38
N GLY A 129 8.37 -5.14 3.04
CA GLY A 129 9.15 -5.42 1.85
C GLY A 129 10.00 -6.68 2.00
N ALA A 130 10.19 -7.40 0.88
CA ALA A 130 11.07 -8.54 0.76
C ALA A 130 11.65 -8.64 -0.65
N ALA A 131 12.92 -9.04 -0.75
CA ALA A 131 13.65 -9.29 -1.99
C ALA A 131 14.10 -10.75 -2.12
N THR A 132 13.94 -11.57 -1.09
CA THR A 132 14.36 -12.97 -1.05
C THR A 132 13.26 -13.87 -0.49
N VAL A 133 13.32 -15.16 -0.83
CA VAL A 133 12.39 -16.17 -0.27
C VAL A 133 12.49 -16.23 1.26
N LYS A 134 13.71 -16.04 1.82
CA LYS A 134 13.92 -16.05 3.28
C LYS A 134 13.15 -14.92 3.95
N GLU A 135 13.24 -13.70 3.43
CA GLU A 135 12.52 -12.53 3.95
C GLU A 135 11.00 -12.69 3.82
N ILE A 136 10.52 -13.29 2.72
CA ILE A 136 9.09 -13.63 2.56
C ILE A 136 8.64 -14.60 3.65
N VAL A 137 9.42 -15.66 3.94
CA VAL A 137 9.08 -16.62 4.99
C VAL A 137 9.10 -15.96 6.37
N ASP A 138 10.05 -15.08 6.63
CA ASP A 138 10.11 -14.35 7.90
C ASP A 138 8.92 -13.40 8.05
N ALA A 139 8.53 -12.70 6.99
CA ALA A 139 7.32 -11.86 7.01
C ALA A 139 6.05 -12.67 7.27
N LEU A 140 5.92 -13.86 6.67
CA LEU A 140 4.79 -14.76 6.94
C LEU A 140 4.74 -15.23 8.41
N ARG A 141 5.91 -15.49 9.03
CA ARG A 141 5.99 -15.86 10.47
C ARG A 141 5.57 -14.72 11.39
N CYS A 142 5.66 -13.48 10.91
CA CYS A 142 5.22 -12.28 11.62
C CYS A 142 3.77 -11.89 11.27
N GLU A 143 3.02 -12.82 10.65
CA GLU A 143 1.62 -12.64 10.26
C GLU A 143 1.39 -11.44 9.33
N ALA A 144 2.38 -11.15 8.45
CA ALA A 144 2.21 -10.14 7.41
C ALA A 144 1.10 -10.56 6.43
N ASP A 145 0.20 -9.63 6.12
CA ASP A 145 -1.00 -9.89 5.33
C ASP A 145 -0.74 -9.94 3.82
N ILE A 146 0.04 -8.98 3.35
CA ILE A 146 0.52 -8.89 1.97
C ILE A 146 2.02 -8.58 2.04
N ILE A 147 2.84 -9.24 1.23
CA ILE A 147 4.29 -9.00 1.22
C ILE A 147 4.62 -8.17 -0.01
N LYS A 148 5.20 -7.01 0.22
CA LYS A 148 5.71 -6.13 -0.83
C LYS A 148 6.96 -6.74 -1.44
N ILE A 149 6.95 -6.98 -2.75
CA ILE A 149 8.14 -7.39 -3.51
C ILE A 149 8.88 -6.12 -3.94
N PHE A 150 10.06 -5.90 -3.36
CA PHE A 150 10.81 -4.67 -3.56
C PHE A 150 12.33 -4.92 -3.53
N PRO A 151 13.12 -4.37 -4.50
CA PRO A 151 12.68 -3.55 -5.65
C PRO A 151 12.11 -4.42 -6.80
N GLY A 152 10.87 -4.12 -7.23
CA GLY A 152 10.18 -4.92 -8.25
C GLY A 152 10.89 -4.93 -9.60
N GLU A 153 11.47 -3.80 -10.03
CA GLU A 153 12.19 -3.67 -11.30
C GLU A 153 13.40 -4.59 -11.43
N ILE A 154 14.00 -5.00 -10.30
CA ILE A 154 15.15 -5.92 -10.27
C ILE A 154 14.67 -7.37 -10.29
N LEU A 155 13.62 -7.68 -9.53
CA LEU A 155 13.16 -9.05 -9.31
C LEU A 155 12.27 -9.58 -10.45
N GLY A 156 11.42 -8.74 -11.00
CA GLY A 156 10.55 -9.07 -12.11
C GLY A 156 9.42 -10.07 -11.79
N PRO A 157 8.43 -10.23 -12.71
CA PRO A 157 7.31 -11.16 -12.52
C PRO A 157 7.72 -12.63 -12.40
N GLN A 158 8.89 -13.00 -12.95
CA GLN A 158 9.41 -14.37 -12.86
C GLN A 158 9.77 -14.77 -11.43
N PHE A 159 10.27 -13.82 -10.63
CA PHE A 159 10.51 -14.05 -9.21
C PHE A 159 9.22 -14.44 -8.48
N VAL A 160 8.13 -13.72 -8.73
CA VAL A 160 6.81 -14.01 -8.15
C VAL A 160 6.35 -15.43 -8.50
N LYS A 161 6.47 -15.82 -9.78
CA LYS A 161 6.12 -17.19 -10.22
C LYS A 161 6.95 -18.25 -9.51
N ALA A 162 8.26 -18.03 -9.38
CA ALA A 162 9.16 -18.95 -8.70
C ALA A 162 8.83 -19.09 -7.20
N VAL A 163 8.57 -17.98 -6.50
CA VAL A 163 8.18 -17.95 -5.09
C VAL A 163 6.86 -18.70 -4.87
N ARG A 164 5.89 -18.54 -5.75
CA ARG A 164 4.58 -19.20 -5.61
C ARG A 164 4.63 -20.72 -5.80
N GLY A 165 5.69 -21.28 -6.35
CA GLY A 165 5.89 -22.73 -6.38
C GLY A 165 5.84 -23.35 -4.98
N PRO A 166 6.79 -23.03 -4.08
CA PRO A 166 6.79 -23.49 -2.70
C PRO A 166 5.79 -22.79 -1.77
N LEU A 167 5.31 -21.58 -2.12
CA LEU A 167 4.41 -20.76 -1.30
C LEU A 167 3.15 -20.36 -2.10
N PRO A 168 2.28 -21.30 -2.45
CA PRO A 168 1.17 -21.05 -3.41
C PRO A 168 0.14 -20.05 -2.90
N ASN A 169 -0.03 -19.91 -1.60
CA ASN A 169 -1.05 -19.05 -0.96
C ASN A 169 -0.50 -17.69 -0.52
N VAL A 170 0.77 -17.37 -0.81
CA VAL A 170 1.34 -16.09 -0.40
C VAL A 170 0.72 -14.93 -1.19
N SER A 171 0.32 -13.88 -0.48
CA SER A 171 -0.18 -12.63 -1.08
C SER A 171 1.00 -11.70 -1.36
N LEU A 172 1.27 -11.40 -2.63
CA LEU A 172 2.41 -10.59 -3.07
C LEU A 172 1.96 -9.33 -3.79
N MET A 173 2.66 -8.23 -3.53
CA MET A 173 2.44 -6.92 -4.15
C MET A 173 3.77 -6.31 -4.59
N PRO A 174 4.14 -6.36 -5.88
CA PRO A 174 5.36 -5.73 -6.37
C PRO A 174 5.24 -4.21 -6.31
N THR A 175 6.35 -3.55 -5.97
CA THR A 175 6.51 -2.10 -6.02
C THR A 175 7.86 -1.77 -6.64
N GLY A 176 7.89 -0.75 -7.50
CA GLY A 176 9.05 -0.40 -8.32
C GLY A 176 8.98 -1.03 -9.70
N GLY A 177 9.20 -0.21 -10.74
CA GLY A 177 9.22 -0.65 -12.13
C GLY A 177 7.90 -1.14 -12.71
N VAL A 178 6.78 -1.03 -12.00
CA VAL A 178 5.45 -1.36 -12.53
C VAL A 178 4.97 -0.26 -13.48
N THR A 179 4.64 -0.63 -14.71
CA THR A 179 4.17 0.26 -15.78
C THR A 179 2.86 -0.24 -16.38
N LEU A 180 2.22 0.57 -17.21
CA LEU A 180 1.03 0.13 -17.98
C LEU A 180 1.33 -1.06 -18.88
N GLU A 181 2.53 -1.17 -19.44
CA GLU A 181 2.93 -2.25 -20.34
C GLU A 181 3.06 -3.57 -19.60
N ASN A 182 3.63 -3.56 -18.37
CA ASN A 182 3.96 -4.78 -17.64
C ASN A 182 2.98 -5.15 -16.52
N VAL A 183 2.04 -4.27 -16.12
CA VAL A 183 1.12 -4.53 -15.00
C VAL A 183 0.35 -5.84 -15.17
N GLY A 184 -0.07 -6.16 -16.40
CA GLY A 184 -0.75 -7.41 -16.67
C GLY A 184 0.12 -8.66 -16.44
N GLU A 185 1.44 -8.57 -16.62
CA GLU A 185 2.36 -9.68 -16.34
C GLU A 185 2.47 -9.95 -14.84
N TRP A 186 2.53 -8.91 -14.03
CA TRP A 186 2.55 -9.02 -12.56
C TRP A 186 1.27 -9.69 -12.04
N ILE A 187 0.11 -9.26 -12.53
CA ILE A 187 -1.18 -9.86 -12.14
C ILE A 187 -1.21 -11.33 -12.57
N ARG A 188 -0.82 -11.65 -13.82
CA ARG A 188 -0.77 -13.06 -14.30
C ARG A 188 0.28 -13.91 -13.58
N ALA A 189 1.31 -13.30 -13.01
CA ALA A 189 2.26 -14.01 -12.14
C ALA A 189 1.66 -14.41 -10.79
N GLY A 190 0.48 -13.87 -10.44
CA GLY A 190 -0.28 -14.19 -9.23
C GLY A 190 -0.16 -13.15 -8.12
N CYS A 191 0.23 -11.92 -8.43
CA CYS A 191 0.17 -10.82 -7.48
C CYS A 191 -1.28 -10.45 -7.18
N VAL A 192 -1.58 -10.19 -5.89
CA VAL A 192 -2.92 -9.77 -5.45
C VAL A 192 -3.18 -8.30 -5.77
N ALA A 193 -2.14 -7.48 -5.76
CA ALA A 193 -2.14 -6.07 -6.12
C ALA A 193 -0.76 -5.66 -6.63
N VAL A 194 -0.63 -4.44 -7.15
CA VAL A 194 0.62 -3.78 -7.50
C VAL A 194 0.71 -2.40 -6.84
N GLY A 195 1.90 -2.00 -6.40
CA GLY A 195 2.20 -0.65 -5.92
C GLY A 195 2.82 0.18 -7.06
N VAL A 196 2.21 1.31 -7.43
CA VAL A 196 2.69 2.16 -8.52
C VAL A 196 2.97 3.57 -8.03
N GLY A 197 4.22 4.00 -8.15
CA GLY A 197 4.68 5.33 -7.77
C GLY A 197 4.89 6.25 -8.97
N THR A 198 6.14 6.48 -9.36
CA THR A 198 6.53 7.46 -10.39
C THR A 198 5.80 7.28 -11.73
N ASN A 199 5.56 6.04 -12.14
CA ASN A 199 4.86 5.75 -13.41
C ASN A 199 3.36 6.11 -13.37
N LEU A 200 2.79 6.34 -12.21
CA LEU A 200 1.43 6.84 -12.02
C LEU A 200 1.44 8.34 -11.71
N CYS A 201 2.29 8.77 -10.78
CA CYS A 201 2.24 10.11 -10.19
C CYS A 201 3.15 11.12 -10.92
N GLY A 202 3.78 10.75 -12.04
CA GLY A 202 4.79 11.56 -12.74
C GLY A 202 4.29 12.95 -13.18
N GLY A 203 3.01 13.08 -13.53
CA GLY A 203 2.39 14.35 -13.92
C GLY A 203 2.43 15.44 -12.85
N ALA A 204 2.54 15.06 -11.57
CA ALA A 204 2.65 16.00 -10.46
C ALA A 204 3.87 16.93 -10.55
N LYS A 205 4.96 16.51 -11.21
CA LYS A 205 6.16 17.33 -11.42
C LYS A 205 5.90 18.58 -12.25
N THR A 206 4.91 18.53 -13.11
CA THR A 206 4.50 19.63 -13.99
C THR A 206 3.13 20.20 -13.62
N GLY A 207 2.52 19.72 -12.53
CA GLY A 207 1.17 20.12 -12.11
C GLY A 207 0.05 19.50 -12.95
N ASP A 208 0.36 18.52 -13.80
CA ASP A 208 -0.63 17.81 -14.61
C ASP A 208 -1.27 16.66 -13.83
N TYR A 209 -2.15 16.98 -12.90
CA TYR A 209 -2.90 16.02 -12.10
C TYR A 209 -3.95 15.27 -12.91
N GLN A 210 -4.44 15.85 -14.02
CA GLN A 210 -5.37 15.16 -14.91
C GLN A 210 -4.74 13.92 -15.57
N SER A 211 -3.45 13.99 -15.88
CA SER A 211 -2.73 12.81 -16.40
C SER A 211 -2.68 11.67 -15.37
N ILE A 212 -2.56 11.99 -14.08
CA ILE A 212 -2.60 11.00 -12.99
C ILE A 212 -3.96 10.30 -12.94
N THR A 213 -5.05 11.08 -12.99
CA THR A 213 -6.43 10.56 -13.03
C THR A 213 -6.64 9.63 -14.23
N ASN A 214 -6.16 9.99 -15.41
CA ASN A 214 -6.30 9.18 -16.61
C ASN A 214 -5.47 7.89 -16.53
N LEU A 215 -4.21 7.97 -16.09
CA LEU A 215 -3.34 6.81 -15.88
C LEU A 215 -3.92 5.84 -14.85
N ALA A 216 -4.52 6.35 -13.77
CA ALA A 216 -5.19 5.54 -12.75
C ALA A 216 -6.28 4.67 -13.38
N ARG A 217 -7.15 5.26 -14.21
CA ARG A 217 -8.21 4.54 -14.95
C ARG A 217 -7.64 3.47 -15.88
N GLU A 218 -6.55 3.78 -16.59
CA GLU A 218 -5.89 2.84 -17.49
C GLU A 218 -5.26 1.66 -16.74
N PHE A 219 -4.56 1.90 -15.62
CA PHE A 219 -4.03 0.84 -14.77
C PHE A 219 -5.14 -0.10 -14.28
N ILE A 220 -6.23 0.46 -13.75
CA ILE A 220 -7.38 -0.32 -13.26
C ILE A 220 -7.96 -1.18 -14.37
N ALA A 221 -8.19 -0.59 -15.56
CA ALA A 221 -8.70 -1.33 -16.72
C ALA A 221 -7.79 -2.49 -17.12
N LYS A 222 -6.46 -2.27 -17.18
CA LYS A 222 -5.49 -3.32 -17.53
C LYS A 222 -5.43 -4.43 -16.48
N ILE A 223 -5.55 -4.09 -15.19
CA ILE A 223 -5.60 -5.07 -14.10
C ILE A 223 -6.84 -5.96 -14.24
N HIS A 224 -8.02 -5.36 -14.46
CA HIS A 224 -9.26 -6.11 -14.69
C HIS A 224 -9.17 -7.03 -15.91
N MET A 225 -8.62 -6.54 -17.03
CA MET A 225 -8.41 -7.35 -18.22
C MET A 225 -7.43 -8.50 -18.01
N ALA A 226 -6.38 -8.29 -17.20
CA ALA A 226 -5.42 -9.34 -16.89
C ALA A 226 -6.04 -10.44 -16.02
N ARG A 227 -6.91 -10.10 -15.08
CA ARG A 227 -7.65 -11.03 -14.21
C ARG A 227 -8.68 -11.84 -14.98
N ALA A 228 -9.44 -11.20 -15.88
CA ALA A 228 -10.46 -11.87 -16.69
C ALA A 228 -9.89 -12.97 -17.60
N LYS A 229 -8.60 -12.91 -17.95
CA LYS A 229 -7.91 -13.92 -18.76
C LYS A 229 -7.36 -15.10 -17.95
N GLN A 230 -7.49 -15.09 -16.62
CA GLN A 230 -7.04 -16.17 -15.71
C GLN A 230 -8.18 -17.12 -15.31
N ASN A 231 -9.43 -16.68 -15.52
CA ASN A 231 -10.65 -17.48 -15.37
C ASN A 231 -11.06 -18.09 -16.71
#